data_331af01892f8987e1ca875849062b335
#
_entry.id   331af01892f8987e1ca875849062b335
#
_cell.length_a   1.000
_cell.length_b   1.000
_cell.length_c   1.000
_cell.angle_alpha   90.00
_cell.angle_beta   90.00
_cell.angle_gamma   90.00
#
_symmetry.space_group_name_H-M   'P 1'
#
loop_
_entity.id
_entity.type
_entity.pdbx_description
1 polymer ?
#
loop_
_entity_poly.entity_id
_entity_poly.type
_entity_poly.pdbx_seq_one_letter_code
_entity_poly.pdbx_strand_id
1 'polypeptide(L)'
;MTSEGARIALEVADWRRRVAAIYDEVRSADDAAIAHERWRVARDRLLAEHPATPLLPEARTGFTGVPVVPYDPAWRFELALATAEPARLDVATGTDGTVPFERVGAVEVPGVGSLDVWRLLSY
;
A
#
# COMPACT_ATOMS: atom_id res chain seq x y z
N MET A 1 5.08 -26.50 -12.61
CA MET A 1 4.61 -25.17 -13.10
C MET A 1 4.85 -25.09 -14.60
N THR A 2 3.86 -24.68 -15.38
CA THR A 2 4.01 -24.46 -16.81
C THR A 2 4.91 -23.23 -17.07
N SER A 3 5.43 -23.06 -18.27
CA SER A 3 6.20 -21.86 -18.64
C SER A 3 5.41 -20.58 -18.46
N GLU A 4 4.09 -20.61 -18.71
CA GLU A 4 3.17 -19.49 -18.47
C GLU A 4 3.06 -19.19 -16.98
N GLY A 5 2.87 -20.20 -16.13
CA GLY A 5 2.83 -20.03 -14.68
C GLY A 5 4.13 -19.49 -14.11
N ALA A 6 5.27 -19.94 -14.65
CA ALA A 6 6.59 -19.43 -14.26
C ALA A 6 6.74 -17.95 -14.64
N ARG A 7 6.30 -17.57 -15.85
CA ARG A 7 6.33 -16.18 -16.31
C ARG A 7 5.51 -15.27 -15.40
N ILE A 8 4.28 -15.67 -15.09
CA ILE A 8 3.39 -14.90 -14.20
C ILE A 8 4.02 -14.74 -12.81
N ALA A 9 4.59 -15.80 -12.25
CA ALA A 9 5.25 -15.74 -10.95
C ALA A 9 6.43 -14.76 -10.93
N LEU A 10 7.24 -14.74 -12.00
CA LEU A 10 8.34 -13.80 -12.13
C LEU A 10 7.87 -12.36 -12.29
N GLU A 11 6.81 -12.13 -13.04
CA GLU A 11 6.20 -10.81 -13.20
C GLU A 11 5.64 -10.28 -11.87
N VAL A 12 4.97 -11.12 -11.08
CA VAL A 12 4.48 -10.74 -9.75
C VAL A 12 5.63 -10.43 -8.80
N ALA A 13 6.69 -11.23 -8.82
CA ALA A 13 7.89 -10.97 -8.02
C ALA A 13 8.54 -9.63 -8.40
N ASP A 14 8.63 -9.33 -9.70
CA ASP A 14 9.14 -8.06 -10.19
C ASP A 14 8.26 -6.87 -9.76
N TRP A 15 6.94 -7.01 -9.87
CA TRP A 15 5.98 -6.03 -9.36
C TRP A 15 6.25 -5.69 -7.90
N ARG A 16 6.33 -6.70 -7.04
CA ARG A 16 6.57 -6.51 -5.60
C ARG A 16 7.89 -5.81 -5.32
N ARG A 17 8.94 -6.19 -6.04
CA ARG A 17 10.27 -5.56 -5.92
C ARG A 17 10.22 -4.07 -6.29
N ARG A 18 9.52 -3.71 -7.37
CA ARG A 18 9.37 -2.33 -7.82
C ARG A 18 8.55 -1.50 -6.84
N VAL A 19 7.48 -2.05 -6.28
CA VAL A 19 6.69 -1.39 -5.22
C VAL A 19 7.56 -1.12 -4.01
N ALA A 20 8.33 -2.11 -3.55
CA ALA A 20 9.25 -1.95 -2.43
C ALA A 20 10.29 -0.85 -2.69
N ALA A 21 10.84 -0.79 -3.88
CA ALA A 21 11.82 0.23 -4.27
C ALA A 21 11.23 1.64 -4.25
N ILE A 22 9.98 1.82 -4.69
CA ILE A 22 9.28 3.11 -4.64
C ILE A 22 9.17 3.58 -3.19
N TYR A 23 8.76 2.72 -2.27
CA TYR A 23 8.62 3.10 -0.86
C TYR A 23 9.95 3.30 -0.15
N ASP A 24 11.00 2.56 -0.52
CA ASP A 24 12.35 2.80 -0.01
C ASP A 24 12.85 4.21 -0.39
N GLU A 25 12.59 4.63 -1.61
CA GLU A 25 12.93 5.98 -2.06
C GLU A 25 12.16 7.05 -1.26
N VAL A 26 10.88 6.84 -1.00
CA VAL A 26 10.07 7.75 -0.18
C VAL A 26 10.63 7.86 1.23
N ARG A 27 10.96 6.73 1.87
CA ARG A 27 11.48 6.72 3.24
C ARG A 27 12.85 7.38 3.38
N SER A 28 13.67 7.32 2.35
CA SER A 28 15.03 7.89 2.37
C SER A 28 15.12 9.33 1.85
N ALA A 29 14.01 9.91 1.36
CA ALA A 29 14.00 11.26 0.83
C ALA A 29 14.03 12.31 1.96
N ASP A 30 14.74 13.40 1.72
CA ASP A 30 14.85 14.52 2.67
C ASP A 30 13.62 15.44 2.61
N ASP A 31 12.99 15.57 1.44
CA ASP A 31 11.83 16.44 1.22
C ASP A 31 10.57 15.60 0.98
N ALA A 32 9.62 15.67 1.92
CA ALA A 32 8.40 14.89 1.88
C ALA A 32 7.47 15.26 0.72
N ALA A 33 7.39 16.52 0.35
CA ALA A 33 6.54 16.96 -0.77
C ALA A 33 7.07 16.45 -2.11
N ILE A 34 8.39 16.51 -2.31
CA ILE A 34 9.07 15.96 -3.49
C ILE A 34 8.91 14.44 -3.52
N ALA A 35 9.10 13.78 -2.40
CA ALA A 35 8.94 12.33 -2.27
C ALA A 35 7.52 11.88 -2.63
N HIS A 36 6.51 12.60 -2.16
CA HIS A 36 5.11 12.32 -2.47
C HIS A 36 4.82 12.43 -3.96
N GLU A 37 5.32 13.46 -4.62
CA GLU A 37 5.13 13.64 -6.07
C GLU A 37 5.86 12.55 -6.87
N ARG A 38 7.08 12.18 -6.50
CA ARG A 38 7.82 11.09 -7.13
C ARG A 38 7.12 9.75 -6.95
N TRP A 39 6.59 9.50 -5.75
CA TRP A 39 5.79 8.30 -5.47
C TRP A 39 4.57 8.25 -6.39
N ARG A 40 3.83 9.33 -6.49
CA ARG A 40 2.64 9.40 -7.34
C ARG A 40 2.98 9.08 -8.80
N VAL A 41 4.00 9.70 -9.35
CA VAL A 41 4.44 9.47 -10.73
C VAL A 41 4.90 8.03 -10.94
N ALA A 42 5.74 7.52 -10.05
CA ALA A 42 6.26 6.15 -10.15
C ALA A 42 5.17 5.10 -10.01
N ARG A 43 4.22 5.29 -9.09
CA ARG A 43 3.07 4.41 -8.92
C ARG A 43 2.19 4.39 -10.17
N ASP A 44 1.85 5.55 -10.70
CA ASP A 44 0.99 5.65 -11.89
C ASP A 44 1.65 5.01 -13.11
N ARG A 45 2.94 5.19 -13.27
CA ARG A 45 3.72 4.55 -14.32
C ARG A 45 3.74 3.03 -14.18
N LEU A 46 3.95 2.54 -12.95
CA LEU A 46 3.93 1.10 -12.67
C LEU A 46 2.56 0.50 -12.98
N LEU A 47 1.48 1.15 -12.56
CA LEU A 47 0.12 0.72 -12.87
C LEU A 47 -0.17 0.69 -14.36
N ALA A 48 0.31 1.68 -15.11
CA ALA A 48 0.06 1.76 -16.55
C ALA A 48 0.85 0.75 -17.36
N GLU A 49 2.10 0.49 -17.00
CA GLU A 49 3.07 -0.19 -17.88
C GLU A 49 3.44 -1.61 -17.45
N HIS A 50 3.31 -1.96 -16.17
CA HIS A 50 3.81 -3.25 -15.69
C HIS A 50 2.91 -4.41 -16.11
N PRO A 51 3.48 -5.56 -16.55
CA PRO A 51 2.68 -6.73 -16.96
C PRO A 51 1.79 -7.31 -15.87
N ALA A 52 2.21 -7.25 -14.60
CA ALA A 52 1.43 -7.72 -13.45
C ALA A 52 0.49 -6.66 -12.87
N THR A 53 0.24 -5.56 -13.57
CA THR A 53 -0.68 -4.52 -13.10
C THR A 53 -2.08 -5.10 -12.81
N PRO A 54 -2.75 -4.66 -11.73
CA PRO A 54 -4.13 -5.05 -11.46
C PRO A 54 -5.16 -4.38 -12.39
N LEU A 55 -4.74 -3.42 -13.22
CA LEU A 55 -5.65 -2.82 -14.19
C LEU A 55 -6.09 -3.84 -15.23
N LEU A 56 -7.38 -3.92 -15.48
CA LEU A 56 -7.91 -4.71 -16.59
C LEU A 56 -7.38 -4.17 -17.92
N PRO A 57 -7.18 -5.03 -18.93
CA PRO A 57 -6.64 -4.60 -20.23
C PRO A 57 -7.38 -3.41 -20.85
N GLU A 58 -8.71 -3.39 -20.76
CA GLU A 58 -9.54 -2.29 -21.25
C GLU A 58 -9.36 -0.98 -20.48
N ALA A 59 -8.96 -1.06 -19.23
CA ALA A 59 -8.70 0.13 -18.41
C ALA A 59 -7.33 0.76 -18.66
N ARG A 60 -6.38 0.01 -19.25
CA ARG A 60 -5.00 0.50 -19.47
C ARG A 60 -4.94 1.59 -20.53
N THR A 61 -5.74 1.50 -21.59
CA THR A 61 -5.70 2.42 -22.73
C THR A 61 -6.04 3.86 -22.33
N GLY A 62 -7.01 4.03 -21.43
CA GLY A 62 -7.44 5.35 -20.97
C GLY A 62 -6.87 5.77 -19.62
N PHE A 63 -5.94 4.99 -19.08
CA PHE A 63 -5.40 5.26 -17.74
C PHE A 63 -4.48 6.49 -17.75
N THR A 64 -4.84 7.49 -16.97
CA THR A 64 -4.07 8.75 -16.85
C THR A 64 -3.50 8.98 -15.44
N GLY A 65 -3.69 8.04 -14.53
CA GLY A 65 -3.25 8.11 -13.16
C GLY A 65 -4.40 7.99 -12.16
N VAL A 66 -4.04 7.74 -10.91
CA VAL A 66 -4.99 7.74 -9.79
C VAL A 66 -4.90 9.09 -9.09
N PRO A 67 -5.99 9.89 -9.05
CA PRO A 67 -5.97 11.19 -8.40
C PRO A 67 -5.57 11.09 -6.92
N VAL A 68 -4.66 11.95 -6.52
CA VAL A 68 -4.21 12.09 -5.14
C VAL A 68 -4.05 13.58 -4.84
N VAL A 69 -4.54 14.00 -3.67
CA VAL A 69 -4.33 15.38 -3.22
C VAL A 69 -2.84 15.67 -3.05
N PRO A 70 -2.38 16.92 -3.26
CA PRO A 70 -1.00 17.31 -2.99
C PRO A 70 -0.60 17.01 -1.55
N TYR A 71 0.69 16.76 -1.33
CA TYR A 71 1.20 16.58 0.03
C TYR A 71 0.88 17.80 0.90
N ASP A 72 0.28 17.51 2.05
CA ASP A 72 -0.03 18.51 3.07
C ASP A 72 0.53 18.02 4.41
N PRO A 73 1.53 18.72 4.99
CA PRO A 73 2.12 18.31 6.27
C PRO A 73 1.13 18.30 7.43
N ALA A 74 0.00 19.00 7.32
CA ALA A 74 -1.07 18.97 8.33
C ALA A 74 -1.73 17.59 8.47
N TRP A 75 -1.59 16.71 7.47
CA TRP A 75 -2.11 15.34 7.50
C TRP A 75 -1.05 14.30 7.85
N ARG A 76 0.15 14.73 8.22
CA ARG A 76 1.19 13.84 8.73
C ARG A 76 1.24 13.92 10.25
N PHE A 77 1.07 12.78 10.92
CA PHE A 77 1.00 12.71 12.38
C PHE A 77 2.08 11.76 12.90
N GLU A 78 2.68 12.13 14.02
CA GLU A 78 3.47 11.24 14.87
C GLU A 78 2.77 11.17 16.21
N LEU A 79 2.17 10.03 16.51
CA LEU A 79 1.28 9.88 17.65
C LEU A 79 1.71 8.72 18.54
N ALA A 80 1.53 8.88 19.84
CA ALA A 80 1.75 7.80 20.78
C ALA A 80 0.65 6.73 20.61
N LEU A 81 1.06 5.47 20.55
CA LEU A 81 0.14 4.34 20.56
C LEU A 81 -0.37 4.12 21.99
N ALA A 82 -1.66 4.35 22.19
CA ALA A 82 -2.31 4.09 23.48
C ALA A 82 -2.73 2.62 23.58
N THR A 83 -2.72 2.11 24.81
CA THR A 83 -3.25 0.76 25.10
C THR A 83 -4.71 0.68 24.76
N ALA A 84 -5.13 -0.40 24.12
CA ALA A 84 -6.54 -0.70 23.85
C ALA A 84 -6.84 -2.15 24.24
N GLU A 85 -8.13 -2.46 24.45
CA GLU A 85 -8.56 -3.84 24.70
C GLU A 85 -8.11 -4.74 23.54
N PRO A 86 -7.51 -5.90 23.84
CA PRO A 86 -7.14 -6.85 22.80
C PRO A 86 -8.35 -7.27 21.98
N ALA A 87 -8.17 -7.31 20.65
CA ALA A 87 -9.19 -7.77 19.74
C ALA A 87 -8.54 -8.47 18.55
N ARG A 88 -9.28 -9.39 17.96
CA ARG A 88 -8.86 -10.11 16.76
C ARG A 88 -9.87 -9.86 15.66
N LEU A 89 -9.35 -9.67 14.44
CA LEU A 89 -10.14 -9.53 13.23
C LEU A 89 -9.63 -10.52 12.20
N ASP A 90 -10.50 -11.42 11.77
CA ASP A 90 -10.21 -12.37 10.70
C ASP A 90 -10.87 -11.87 9.43
N VAL A 91 -10.09 -11.56 8.41
CA VAL A 91 -10.56 -11.02 7.14
C VAL A 91 -10.52 -12.11 6.08
N ALA A 92 -11.68 -12.46 5.54
CA ALA A 92 -11.77 -13.38 4.41
C ALA A 92 -11.28 -12.68 3.14
N THR A 93 -10.34 -13.32 2.45
CA THR A 93 -9.83 -12.87 1.16
C THR A 93 -10.25 -13.85 0.08
N GLY A 94 -10.24 -13.44 -1.18
CA GLY A 94 -10.67 -14.30 -2.29
C GLY A 94 -9.77 -15.51 -2.51
N THR A 95 -8.45 -15.30 -2.56
CA THR A 95 -7.46 -16.31 -2.94
C THR A 95 -6.53 -16.73 -1.81
N ASP A 96 -6.33 -15.88 -0.81
CA ASP A 96 -5.35 -16.11 0.25
C ASP A 96 -5.98 -16.66 1.55
N GLY A 97 -7.24 -17.08 1.49
CA GLY A 97 -7.98 -17.60 2.64
C GLY A 97 -8.32 -16.51 3.64
N THR A 98 -8.30 -16.85 4.92
CA THR A 98 -8.56 -15.90 6.00
C THR A 98 -7.26 -15.34 6.53
N VAL A 99 -7.18 -14.01 6.58
CA VAL A 99 -6.00 -13.28 7.07
C VAL A 99 -6.29 -12.72 8.46
N PRO A 100 -5.53 -13.13 9.49
CA PRO A 100 -5.78 -12.71 10.86
C PRO A 100 -5.04 -11.42 11.21
N PHE A 101 -5.73 -10.54 11.93
CA PHE A 101 -5.18 -9.31 12.51
C PHE A 101 -5.43 -9.28 14.02
N GLU A 102 -4.57 -8.63 14.76
CA GLU A 102 -4.82 -8.28 16.17
C GLU A 102 -4.72 -6.77 16.39
N ARG A 103 -5.57 -6.24 17.24
CA ARG A 103 -5.48 -4.86 17.68
C ARG A 103 -4.34 -4.70 18.67
N VAL A 104 -3.36 -3.85 18.33
CA VAL A 104 -2.19 -3.59 19.16
C VAL A 104 -2.30 -2.30 19.96
N GLY A 105 -3.29 -1.47 19.66
CA GLY A 105 -3.53 -0.22 20.38
C GLY A 105 -4.47 0.69 19.60
N ALA A 106 -4.53 1.94 20.03
CA ALA A 106 -5.30 2.99 19.38
C ALA A 106 -4.52 4.30 19.39
N VAL A 107 -4.84 5.18 18.45
CA VAL A 107 -4.28 6.53 18.36
C VAL A 107 -5.42 7.56 18.30
N GLU A 108 -5.20 8.68 18.97
CA GLU A 108 -6.08 9.84 18.84
C GLU A 108 -5.49 10.78 17.78
N VAL A 109 -6.20 10.91 16.66
CA VAL A 109 -5.76 11.77 15.56
C VAL A 109 -6.44 13.12 15.67
N PRO A 110 -5.68 14.21 15.85
CA PRO A 110 -6.25 15.55 15.99
C PRO A 110 -7.17 15.91 14.82
N GLY A 111 -8.40 16.34 15.13
CA GLY A 111 -9.38 16.73 14.13
C GLY A 111 -10.06 15.58 13.37
N VAL A 112 -9.69 14.32 13.66
CA VAL A 112 -10.25 13.14 13.00
C VAL A 112 -10.99 12.25 13.99
N GLY A 113 -10.34 11.87 15.09
CA GLY A 113 -10.89 10.99 16.11
C GLY A 113 -9.96 9.82 16.44
N SER A 114 -10.50 8.81 17.10
CA SER A 114 -9.76 7.63 17.52
C SER A 114 -9.72 6.60 16.39
N LEU A 115 -8.54 6.03 16.14
CA LEU A 115 -8.32 4.97 15.18
C LEU A 115 -7.65 3.78 15.85
N ASP A 116 -8.19 2.60 15.65
CA ASP A 116 -7.54 1.36 16.07
C ASP A 116 -6.34 1.05 15.17
N VAL A 117 -5.28 0.54 15.80
CA VAL A 117 -4.09 0.09 15.09
C VAL A 117 -4.03 -1.43 15.11
N TRP A 118 -3.95 -2.03 13.95
CA TRP A 118 -4.00 -3.47 13.75
C TRP A 118 -2.67 -3.99 13.22
N ARG A 119 -2.29 -5.16 13.69
CA ARG A 119 -1.11 -5.89 13.20
C ARG A 119 -1.55 -7.13 12.45
N LEU A 120 -1.04 -7.30 11.23
CA LEU A 120 -1.17 -8.54 10.47
C LEU A 120 -0.35 -9.64 11.14
N LEU A 121 -0.96 -10.78 11.40
CA LEU A 121 -0.30 -11.90 12.07
C LEU A 121 0.36 -12.88 11.09
N SER A 122 -0.30 -13.15 9.97
CA SER A 122 0.23 -14.05 8.95
C SER A 122 -0.50 -13.88 7.62
N TYR A 123 0.10 -14.40 6.56
CA TYR A 123 -0.56 -14.65 5.28
C TYR A 123 -0.99 -16.11 5.17
#